data_b5b6f056dcc7a027d5cb6b16355e17dd
#
_entry.id   b5b6f056dcc7a027d5cb6b16355e17dd
#
_cell.length_a   1.000
_cell.length_b   1.000
_cell.length_c   1.000
_cell.angle_alpha   90.00
_cell.angle_beta   90.00
_cell.angle_gamma   90.00
#
_symmetry.space_group_name_H-M   'P 1'
#
loop_
_entity.id
_entity.type
_entity.pdbx_description
1 polymer ?
#
loop_
_entity_poly.entity_id
_entity_poly.type
_entity_poly.pdbx_seq_one_letter_code
_entity_poly.pdbx_strand_id
1 'polypeptide(L)'
;MPTRPVTLFYRDEYVYDVLEAGLRHTFDVLRSRRVRDALVSAGLATAADFHPAPPLSDAQLALVHTPDYIAAIKDPATLASYLLLDPLHPWDDRLLQPFLYASGGTVAAARVALAEGGIAVNLGGGFHHAQADKAEGFCAIADVAIAIRQLRGDGAIQRALIVDLDYHHGNGNALIFADDESVFTYSIHNVPWCFIEKQSNEDVMLPPRANDAEYLGALQSTLPAVLERFQPDLAFYLAGSDPFIEDTLGDALVSEEGLLERDRFVTTQLRSRGIPMAVAMAGGYGPTSWRIYRNYFSWLLGLGAEKVS
;
A
#
# COMPACT_ATOMS: atom_id res chain seq x y z
N MET A 1 -0.58 26.96 3.95
CA MET A 1 0.73 26.41 3.60
C MET A 1 0.77 26.27 2.08
N PRO A 2 1.91 26.46 1.40
CA PRO A 2 1.96 26.23 -0.04
C PRO A 2 1.58 24.77 -0.32
N THR A 3 0.78 24.56 -1.36
CA THR A 3 0.39 23.24 -1.82
C THR A 3 1.64 22.53 -2.34
N ARG A 4 2.08 21.49 -1.64
CA ARG A 4 3.15 20.63 -2.12
C ARG A 4 2.57 19.73 -3.22
N PRO A 5 3.28 19.51 -4.34
CA PRO A 5 2.80 18.69 -5.43
C PRO A 5 2.55 17.24 -4.96
N VAL A 6 1.60 16.59 -5.61
CA VAL A 6 1.38 15.14 -5.48
C VAL A 6 2.08 14.48 -6.66
N THR A 7 3.03 13.60 -6.39
CA THR A 7 3.77 12.86 -7.41
C THR A 7 3.18 11.46 -7.58
N LEU A 8 2.92 11.05 -8.83
CA LEU A 8 2.29 9.76 -9.14
C LEU A 8 3.30 8.78 -9.74
N PHE A 9 3.30 7.53 -9.28
CA PHE A 9 4.09 6.45 -9.82
C PHE A 9 3.20 5.36 -10.42
N TYR A 10 3.47 5.00 -11.66
CA TYR A 10 2.81 3.91 -12.37
C TYR A 10 3.68 3.39 -13.51
N ARG A 11 3.55 2.09 -13.78
CA ARG A 11 4.08 1.42 -14.97
C ARG A 11 3.10 0.38 -15.48
N ASP A 12 3.14 0.12 -16.79
CA ASP A 12 2.31 -0.93 -17.38
C ASP A 12 2.69 -2.32 -16.87
N GLU A 13 3.93 -2.52 -16.44
CA GLU A 13 4.43 -3.76 -15.82
C GLU A 13 3.83 -4.05 -14.43
N TYR A 14 3.08 -3.12 -13.82
CA TYR A 14 2.28 -3.40 -12.62
C TYR A 14 1.14 -4.38 -12.90
N VAL A 15 0.84 -4.59 -14.16
CA VAL A 15 -0.24 -5.46 -14.61
C VAL A 15 0.35 -6.70 -15.27
N TYR A 16 -0.01 -7.85 -14.73
CA TYR A 16 0.13 -9.13 -15.42
C TYR A 16 -1.26 -9.68 -15.68
N ASP A 17 -1.63 -9.80 -16.94
CA ASP A 17 -2.98 -10.21 -17.30
C ASP A 17 -3.13 -11.73 -17.15
N VAL A 18 -3.47 -12.17 -15.95
CA VAL A 18 -3.80 -13.58 -15.66
C VAL A 18 -5.07 -14.03 -16.40
N LEU A 19 -5.88 -13.10 -16.95
CA LEU A 19 -7.05 -13.44 -17.75
C LEU A 19 -6.64 -14.02 -19.11
N GLU A 20 -5.50 -13.62 -19.68
CA GLU A 20 -4.93 -14.24 -20.86
C GLU A 20 -4.61 -15.72 -20.61
N ALA A 21 -4.28 -16.10 -19.38
CA ALA A 21 -4.09 -17.48 -18.96
C ALA A 21 -5.41 -18.23 -18.67
N GLY A 22 -6.58 -17.59 -18.91
CA GLY A 22 -7.88 -18.19 -18.67
C GLY A 22 -8.29 -18.24 -17.19
N LEU A 23 -7.54 -17.60 -16.30
CA LEU A 23 -7.80 -17.63 -14.87
C LEU A 23 -8.65 -16.43 -14.43
N ARG A 24 -9.66 -16.72 -13.62
CA ARG A 24 -10.40 -15.70 -12.88
C ARG A 24 -9.78 -15.60 -11.49
N HIS A 25 -9.14 -14.49 -11.22
CA HIS A 25 -8.62 -14.19 -9.88
C HIS A 25 -9.55 -13.20 -9.16
N THR A 26 -9.67 -13.32 -7.84
CA THR A 26 -10.46 -12.40 -7.01
C THR A 26 -9.89 -10.98 -7.05
N PHE A 27 -8.58 -10.86 -7.21
CA PHE A 27 -7.88 -9.59 -7.33
C PHE A 27 -8.00 -9.02 -8.74
N ASP A 28 -8.47 -7.77 -8.89
CA ASP A 28 -8.47 -7.06 -10.18
C ASP A 28 -7.05 -6.64 -10.53
N VAL A 29 -6.35 -7.46 -11.32
CA VAL A 29 -4.98 -7.20 -11.77
C VAL A 29 -4.87 -5.93 -12.63
N LEU A 30 -5.98 -5.44 -13.21
CA LEU A 30 -6.03 -4.24 -14.02
C LEU A 30 -6.33 -2.97 -13.21
N ARG A 31 -6.56 -3.07 -11.90
CA ARG A 31 -7.05 -1.92 -11.10
C ARG A 31 -6.12 -0.71 -11.17
N SER A 32 -4.80 -0.91 -11.15
CA SER A 32 -3.81 0.19 -11.28
C SER A 32 -3.96 0.94 -12.61
N ARG A 33 -4.13 0.20 -13.71
CA ARG A 33 -4.38 0.77 -15.04
C ARG A 33 -5.71 1.50 -15.09
N ARG A 34 -6.77 0.91 -14.54
CA ARG A 34 -8.10 1.54 -14.48
C ARG A 34 -8.08 2.86 -13.72
N VAL A 35 -7.36 2.92 -12.60
CA VAL A 35 -7.17 4.16 -11.83
C VAL A 35 -6.45 5.21 -12.67
N ARG A 36 -5.29 4.86 -13.27
CA ARG A 36 -4.55 5.75 -14.16
C ARG A 36 -5.45 6.30 -15.28
N ASP A 37 -6.13 5.42 -16.00
CA ASP A 37 -6.97 5.79 -17.15
C ASP A 37 -8.14 6.68 -16.73
N ALA A 38 -8.73 6.43 -15.56
CA ALA A 38 -9.80 7.25 -15.03
C ALA A 38 -9.31 8.67 -14.66
N LEU A 39 -8.13 8.81 -14.06
CA LEU A 39 -7.54 10.11 -13.74
C LEU A 39 -7.21 10.91 -15.02
N VAL A 40 -6.67 10.24 -16.04
CA VAL A 40 -6.38 10.87 -17.34
C VAL A 40 -7.69 11.28 -18.03
N SER A 41 -8.69 10.41 -18.08
CA SER A 41 -9.98 10.69 -18.70
C SER A 41 -10.74 11.84 -18.02
N ALA A 42 -10.54 12.00 -16.72
CA ALA A 42 -11.11 13.12 -15.95
C ALA A 42 -10.31 14.44 -16.12
N GLY A 43 -9.21 14.45 -16.85
CA GLY A 43 -8.34 15.61 -17.03
C GLY A 43 -7.58 16.04 -15.76
N LEU A 44 -7.48 15.15 -14.77
CA LEU A 44 -6.78 15.39 -13.51
C LEU A 44 -5.28 15.09 -13.60
N ALA A 45 -4.89 14.29 -14.57
CA ALA A 45 -3.49 13.97 -14.90
C ALA A 45 -3.35 13.73 -16.40
N THR A 46 -2.13 13.81 -16.90
CA THR A 46 -1.73 13.37 -18.23
C THR A 46 -0.86 12.12 -18.13
N ALA A 47 -0.61 11.44 -19.24
CA ALA A 47 0.30 10.29 -19.24
C ALA A 47 1.72 10.64 -18.74
N ALA A 48 2.16 11.88 -18.91
CA ALA A 48 3.47 12.36 -18.47
C ALA A 48 3.58 12.58 -16.95
N ASP A 49 2.47 12.68 -16.25
CA ASP A 49 2.45 12.88 -14.78
C ASP A 49 2.67 11.57 -14.01
N PHE A 50 2.67 10.42 -14.69
CA PHE A 50 2.96 9.12 -14.09
C PHE A 50 4.43 8.76 -14.29
N HIS A 51 5.19 8.85 -13.22
CA HIS A 51 6.63 8.57 -13.24
C HIS A 51 6.90 7.06 -13.18
N PRO A 52 7.74 6.53 -14.08
CA PRO A 52 8.13 5.13 -14.00
C PRO A 52 9.20 4.93 -12.92
N ALA A 53 9.05 3.89 -12.11
CA ALA A 53 10.08 3.45 -11.18
C ALA A 53 10.79 2.18 -11.73
N PRO A 54 12.09 1.98 -11.44
CA PRO A 54 12.76 0.73 -11.77
C PRO A 54 12.24 -0.42 -10.91
N PRO A 55 12.34 -1.68 -11.37
CA PRO A 55 12.03 -2.84 -10.55
C PRO A 55 13.05 -2.96 -9.41
N LEU A 56 12.67 -3.63 -8.32
CA LEU A 56 13.62 -3.96 -7.26
C LEU A 56 14.71 -4.91 -7.78
N SER A 57 15.92 -4.64 -7.36
CA SER A 57 17.07 -5.53 -7.54
C SER A 57 17.14 -6.60 -6.44
N ASP A 58 17.91 -7.67 -6.68
CA ASP A 58 18.19 -8.69 -5.67
C ASP A 58 18.82 -8.12 -4.39
N ALA A 59 19.68 -7.12 -4.54
CA ALA A 59 20.30 -6.45 -3.39
C ALA A 59 19.24 -5.71 -2.54
N GLN A 60 18.21 -5.15 -3.15
CA GLN A 60 17.09 -4.53 -2.43
C GLN A 60 16.17 -5.58 -1.78
N LEU A 61 15.86 -6.67 -2.48
CA LEU A 61 15.11 -7.79 -1.89
C LEU A 61 15.83 -8.34 -0.64
N ALA A 62 17.15 -8.49 -0.69
CA ALA A 62 17.98 -8.99 0.42
C ALA A 62 18.04 -8.05 1.64
N LEU A 63 17.52 -6.82 1.56
CA LEU A 63 17.36 -5.97 2.74
C LEU A 63 16.34 -6.55 3.74
N VAL A 64 15.41 -7.35 3.27
CA VAL A 64 14.31 -7.91 4.07
C VAL A 64 14.23 -9.43 3.92
N HIS A 65 14.25 -9.91 2.69
CA HIS A 65 13.98 -11.32 2.38
C HIS A 65 15.21 -12.20 2.50
N THR A 66 15.00 -13.44 2.96
CA THR A 66 16.07 -14.44 3.02
C THR A 66 16.51 -14.89 1.62
N PRO A 67 17.78 -15.32 1.44
CA PRO A 67 18.26 -15.81 0.14
C PRO A 67 17.44 -16.97 -0.42
N ASP A 68 17.02 -17.90 0.43
CA ASP A 68 16.22 -19.06 0.03
C ASP A 68 14.83 -18.62 -0.47
N TYR A 69 14.22 -17.67 0.22
CA TYR A 69 12.93 -17.13 -0.19
C TYR A 69 13.03 -16.34 -1.52
N ILE A 70 14.10 -15.54 -1.69
CA ILE A 70 14.35 -14.83 -2.95
C ILE A 70 14.49 -15.83 -4.12
N ALA A 71 15.18 -16.94 -3.88
CA ALA A 71 15.28 -18.00 -4.90
C ALA A 71 13.92 -18.65 -5.19
N ALA A 72 13.12 -18.89 -4.14
CA ALA A 72 11.80 -19.52 -4.26
C ALA A 72 10.81 -18.66 -5.06
N ILE A 73 10.72 -17.34 -4.84
CA ILE A 73 9.80 -16.48 -5.58
C ILE A 73 10.21 -16.25 -7.04
N LYS A 74 11.45 -16.57 -7.41
CA LYS A 74 11.92 -16.53 -8.79
C LYS A 74 11.54 -17.78 -9.60
N ASP A 75 11.16 -18.87 -8.93
CA ASP A 75 10.55 -20.00 -9.60
C ASP A 75 9.07 -19.74 -9.85
N PRO A 76 8.63 -19.64 -11.14
CA PRO A 76 7.26 -19.25 -11.45
C PRO A 76 6.19 -20.20 -10.89
N ALA A 77 6.47 -21.50 -10.82
CA ALA A 77 5.52 -22.47 -10.28
C ALA A 77 5.36 -22.32 -8.76
N THR A 78 6.45 -22.07 -8.06
CA THR A 78 6.44 -21.79 -6.61
C THR A 78 5.70 -20.49 -6.33
N LEU A 79 6.00 -19.42 -7.08
CA LEU A 79 5.32 -18.14 -6.92
C LEU A 79 3.81 -18.28 -7.20
N ALA A 80 3.42 -19.01 -8.24
CA ALA A 80 2.02 -19.26 -8.56
C ALA A 80 1.30 -19.96 -7.39
N SER A 81 1.95 -20.93 -6.74
CA SER A 81 1.38 -21.60 -5.57
C SER A 81 1.17 -20.66 -4.39
N TYR A 82 2.10 -19.73 -4.14
CA TYR A 82 1.97 -18.70 -3.10
C TYR A 82 0.83 -17.71 -3.39
N LEU A 83 0.57 -17.45 -4.66
CA LEU A 83 -0.49 -16.56 -5.11
C LEU A 83 -1.84 -17.27 -5.27
N LEU A 84 -1.94 -18.55 -4.90
CA LEU A 84 -3.13 -19.39 -5.06
C LEU A 84 -3.61 -19.51 -6.52
N LEU A 85 -2.67 -19.43 -7.45
CA LEU A 85 -2.89 -19.67 -8.88
C LEU A 85 -2.72 -21.15 -9.19
N ASP A 86 -3.23 -21.60 -10.36
CA ASP A 86 -3.05 -22.99 -10.79
C ASP A 86 -1.53 -23.28 -11.02
N PRO A 87 -0.91 -24.12 -10.19
CA PRO A 87 0.51 -24.43 -10.33
C PRO A 87 0.83 -25.30 -11.55
N LEU A 88 -0.18 -25.89 -12.21
CA LEU A 88 -0.02 -26.69 -13.42
C LEU A 88 -0.03 -25.86 -14.71
N HIS A 89 -0.47 -24.59 -14.63
CA HIS A 89 -0.35 -23.67 -15.73
C HIS A 89 1.13 -23.33 -15.98
N PRO A 90 1.59 -23.26 -17.23
CA PRO A 90 3.00 -22.97 -17.55
C PRO A 90 3.33 -21.48 -17.32
N TRP A 91 3.40 -21.09 -16.06
CA TRP A 91 3.81 -19.74 -15.66
C TRP A 91 5.24 -19.46 -16.09
N ASP A 92 5.54 -18.20 -16.36
CA ASP A 92 6.88 -17.72 -16.72
C ASP A 92 7.34 -16.57 -15.80
N ASP A 93 8.54 -16.06 -16.02
CA ASP A 93 9.18 -15.03 -15.22
C ASP A 93 8.38 -13.71 -15.15
N ARG A 94 7.43 -13.51 -16.06
CA ARG A 94 6.55 -12.32 -16.05
C ARG A 94 5.64 -12.29 -14.83
N LEU A 95 5.38 -13.44 -14.19
CA LEU A 95 4.56 -13.50 -12.98
C LEU A 95 5.15 -12.70 -11.81
N LEU A 96 6.47 -12.64 -11.69
CA LEU A 96 7.14 -11.87 -10.63
C LEU A 96 7.25 -10.37 -10.96
N GLN A 97 7.19 -9.99 -12.23
CA GLN A 97 7.44 -8.61 -12.66
C GLN A 97 6.52 -7.57 -12.00
N PRO A 98 5.19 -7.77 -11.91
CA PRO A 98 4.30 -6.81 -11.24
C PRO A 98 4.73 -6.51 -9.80
N PHE A 99 5.16 -7.53 -9.07
CA PHE A 99 5.64 -7.36 -7.70
C PHE A 99 6.94 -6.58 -7.64
N LEU A 100 7.90 -6.88 -8.49
CA LEU A 100 9.19 -6.16 -8.55
C LEU A 100 9.00 -4.68 -8.91
N TYR A 101 8.19 -4.41 -9.93
CA TYR A 101 7.97 -3.03 -10.39
C TYR A 101 7.10 -2.23 -9.44
N ALA A 102 6.00 -2.81 -8.92
CA ALA A 102 5.15 -2.13 -7.95
C ALA A 102 5.90 -1.85 -6.63
N SER A 103 6.73 -2.79 -6.17
CA SER A 103 7.60 -2.57 -5.00
C SER A 103 8.64 -1.48 -5.25
N GLY A 104 9.24 -1.45 -6.46
CA GLY A 104 10.12 -0.35 -6.88
C GLY A 104 9.40 1.01 -6.85
N GLY A 105 8.11 1.03 -7.24
CA GLY A 105 7.24 2.20 -7.14
C GLY A 105 7.06 2.69 -5.70
N THR A 106 6.89 1.78 -4.74
CA THR A 106 6.80 2.13 -3.31
C THR A 106 8.10 2.77 -2.80
N VAL A 107 9.26 2.21 -3.15
CA VAL A 107 10.57 2.79 -2.80
C VAL A 107 10.75 4.17 -3.42
N ALA A 108 10.39 4.34 -4.70
CA ALA A 108 10.51 5.62 -5.39
C ALA A 108 9.56 6.67 -4.80
N ALA A 109 8.31 6.30 -4.51
CA ALA A 109 7.34 7.19 -3.87
C ALA A 109 7.84 7.64 -2.49
N ALA A 110 8.38 6.74 -1.69
CA ALA A 110 8.94 7.07 -0.37
C ALA A 110 10.10 8.08 -0.47
N ARG A 111 11.02 7.88 -1.42
CA ARG A 111 12.14 8.81 -1.66
C ARG A 111 11.66 10.21 -2.07
N VAL A 112 10.71 10.27 -3.01
CA VAL A 112 10.19 11.56 -3.50
C VAL A 112 9.37 12.25 -2.42
N ALA A 113 8.48 11.55 -1.71
CA ALA A 113 7.72 12.11 -0.61
C ALA A 113 8.63 12.75 0.44
N LEU A 114 9.71 12.06 0.81
CA LEU A 114 10.70 12.56 1.77
C LEU A 114 11.47 13.78 1.23
N ALA A 115 11.99 13.70 0.00
CA ALA A 115 12.79 14.76 -0.60
C ALA A 115 12.00 16.06 -0.81
N GLU A 116 10.74 15.96 -1.22
CA GLU A 116 9.85 17.10 -1.46
C GLU A 116 9.09 17.53 -0.19
N GLY A 117 9.13 16.70 0.85
CA GLY A 117 8.35 16.87 2.07
C GLY A 117 6.83 16.86 1.78
N GLY A 118 6.38 16.12 0.77
CA GLY A 118 5.02 16.10 0.23
C GLY A 118 4.38 14.73 0.26
N ILE A 119 3.52 14.49 -0.74
CA ILE A 119 2.81 13.23 -0.94
C ILE A 119 3.26 12.63 -2.26
N ALA A 120 3.64 11.36 -2.23
CA ALA A 120 3.85 10.59 -3.45
C ALA A 120 3.00 9.32 -3.42
N VAL A 121 2.35 9.02 -4.53
CA VAL A 121 1.40 7.91 -4.67
C VAL A 121 1.98 6.87 -5.62
N ASN A 122 2.07 5.64 -5.17
CA ASN A 122 2.32 4.49 -6.02
C ASN A 122 0.98 3.82 -6.36
N LEU A 123 0.63 3.73 -7.66
CA LEU A 123 -0.60 3.07 -8.11
C LEU A 123 -0.47 1.53 -8.04
N GLY A 124 0.22 1.04 -7.06
CA GLY A 124 0.46 -0.38 -6.76
C GLY A 124 1.09 -0.54 -5.39
N GLY A 125 1.71 -1.69 -5.12
CA GLY A 125 2.40 -1.96 -3.87
C GLY A 125 1.49 -2.07 -2.65
N GLY A 126 2.10 -1.99 -1.47
CA GLY A 126 1.40 -2.20 -0.20
C GLY A 126 1.20 -3.67 0.12
N PHE A 127 2.18 -4.51 -0.17
CA PHE A 127 2.15 -5.96 0.03
C PHE A 127 2.40 -6.34 1.49
N HIS A 128 1.46 -6.00 2.35
CA HIS A 128 1.57 -5.93 3.80
C HIS A 128 1.61 -7.30 4.52
N HIS A 129 1.25 -8.39 3.81
CA HIS A 129 1.33 -9.74 4.38
C HIS A 129 2.68 -10.42 4.12
N ALA A 130 3.48 -9.95 3.15
CA ALA A 130 4.77 -10.55 2.83
C ALA A 130 5.72 -10.48 4.04
N GLN A 131 6.31 -11.63 4.38
CA GLN A 131 7.26 -11.78 5.48
C GLN A 131 8.69 -11.94 4.95
N ALA A 132 9.67 -12.03 5.83
CA ALA A 132 11.07 -12.17 5.42
C ALA A 132 11.35 -13.45 4.61
N ASP A 133 10.63 -14.52 4.90
CA ASP A 133 10.84 -15.87 4.36
C ASP A 133 9.56 -16.54 3.83
N LYS A 134 8.45 -15.78 3.72
CA LYS A 134 7.14 -16.33 3.37
C LYS A 134 6.30 -15.32 2.60
N ALA A 135 5.66 -15.78 1.52
CA ALA A 135 4.54 -15.08 0.90
C ALA A 135 3.24 -15.41 1.62
N GLU A 136 2.34 -14.46 1.76
CA GLU A 136 1.03 -14.64 2.37
C GLU A 136 0.04 -13.61 1.80
N GLY A 137 -1.27 -13.92 1.76
CA GLY A 137 -2.30 -12.96 1.38
C GLY A 137 -2.07 -12.26 0.03
N PHE A 138 -1.65 -12.99 -1.00
CA PHE A 138 -1.29 -12.46 -2.33
C PHE A 138 -0.07 -11.51 -2.34
N CYS A 139 0.66 -11.42 -1.24
CA CYS A 139 1.83 -10.56 -1.09
C CYS A 139 3.11 -11.39 -1.20
N ALA A 140 3.91 -11.14 -2.23
CA ALA A 140 5.17 -11.84 -2.46
C ALA A 140 6.41 -11.05 -2.03
N ILE A 141 6.35 -9.72 -1.98
CA ILE A 141 7.48 -8.85 -1.66
C ILE A 141 7.06 -7.82 -0.62
N ALA A 142 7.79 -7.73 0.49
CA ALA A 142 7.55 -6.76 1.57
C ALA A 142 8.07 -5.36 1.19
N ASP A 143 7.41 -4.70 0.25
CA ASP A 143 7.86 -3.47 -0.40
C ASP A 143 8.03 -2.30 0.57
N VAL A 144 7.11 -2.11 1.50
CA VAL A 144 7.19 -1.06 2.53
C VAL A 144 8.39 -1.30 3.45
N ALA A 145 8.60 -2.54 3.87
CA ALA A 145 9.73 -2.88 4.72
C ALA A 145 11.07 -2.67 3.99
N ILE A 146 11.15 -3.02 2.71
CA ILE A 146 12.33 -2.76 1.87
C ILE A 146 12.59 -1.26 1.76
N ALA A 147 11.55 -0.45 1.50
CA ALA A 147 11.67 0.99 1.40
C ALA A 147 12.19 1.60 2.72
N ILE A 148 11.66 1.19 3.87
CA ILE A 148 12.10 1.65 5.19
C ILE A 148 13.56 1.29 5.43
N ARG A 149 13.93 0.03 5.23
CA ARG A 149 15.31 -0.43 5.46
C ARG A 149 16.32 0.25 4.53
N GLN A 150 15.94 0.48 3.28
CA GLN A 150 16.78 1.21 2.34
C GLN A 150 16.97 2.66 2.75
N LEU A 151 15.90 3.40 3.06
CA LEU A 151 15.99 4.81 3.47
C LEU A 151 16.77 4.98 4.78
N ARG A 152 16.63 4.03 5.71
CA ARG A 152 17.43 4.02 6.94
C ARG A 152 18.90 3.72 6.67
N GLY A 153 19.18 2.74 5.79
CA GLY A 153 20.55 2.42 5.37
C GLY A 153 21.26 3.60 4.69
N ASP A 154 20.50 4.42 3.96
CA ASP A 154 20.98 5.66 3.34
C ASP A 154 21.11 6.82 4.36
N GLY A 155 20.69 6.64 5.62
CA GLY A 155 20.67 7.69 6.66
C GLY A 155 19.60 8.77 6.40
N ALA A 156 18.64 8.53 5.51
CA ALA A 156 17.64 9.52 5.11
C ALA A 156 16.50 9.65 6.13
N ILE A 157 16.17 8.59 6.87
CA ILE A 157 15.20 8.58 7.96
C ILE A 157 15.75 7.78 9.15
N GLN A 158 15.22 8.05 10.34
CA GLN A 158 15.45 7.25 11.54
C GLN A 158 14.19 6.52 11.95
N ARG A 159 13.03 7.18 11.85
CA ARG A 159 11.72 6.68 12.31
C ARG A 159 10.71 6.65 11.17
N ALA A 160 10.00 5.53 11.01
CA ALA A 160 8.95 5.36 10.03
C ALA A 160 7.62 4.94 10.68
N LEU A 161 6.51 5.45 10.16
CA LEU A 161 5.16 5.03 10.53
C LEU A 161 4.53 4.30 9.35
N ILE A 162 3.96 3.13 9.59
CA ILE A 162 3.08 2.44 8.65
C ILE A 162 1.65 2.63 9.16
N VAL A 163 0.83 3.33 8.37
CA VAL A 163 -0.61 3.47 8.58
C VAL A 163 -1.29 2.51 7.61
N ASP A 164 -1.65 1.34 8.10
CA ASP A 164 -2.26 0.27 7.33
C ASP A 164 -3.77 0.26 7.59
N LEU A 165 -4.53 0.66 6.56
CA LEU A 165 -5.98 0.71 6.59
C LEU A 165 -6.60 -0.25 5.58
N ASP A 166 -5.84 -1.28 5.18
CA ASP A 166 -6.37 -2.50 4.59
C ASP A 166 -7.25 -3.22 5.62
N TYR A 167 -8.29 -3.91 5.17
CA TYR A 167 -9.20 -4.61 6.06
C TYR A 167 -8.57 -5.84 6.73
N HIS A 168 -7.48 -6.35 6.14
CA HIS A 168 -6.73 -7.45 6.71
C HIS A 168 -5.55 -6.92 7.54
N HIS A 169 -5.18 -7.69 8.55
CA HIS A 169 -4.06 -7.32 9.42
C HIS A 169 -2.73 -7.24 8.66
N GLY A 170 -2.01 -6.13 8.78
CA GLY A 170 -0.68 -5.92 8.19
C GLY A 170 0.42 -6.74 8.88
N ASN A 171 0.16 -8.04 9.07
CA ASN A 171 0.99 -8.96 9.86
C ASN A 171 2.43 -9.10 9.35
N GLY A 172 2.64 -9.02 8.02
CA GLY A 172 3.99 -9.10 7.44
C GLY A 172 4.87 -7.95 7.90
N ASN A 173 4.36 -6.71 7.79
CA ASN A 173 5.06 -5.53 8.28
C ASN A 173 5.27 -5.59 9.80
N ALA A 174 4.26 -5.99 10.57
CA ALA A 174 4.35 -6.10 12.03
C ALA A 174 5.41 -7.11 12.46
N LEU A 175 5.48 -8.29 11.81
CA LEU A 175 6.47 -9.33 12.10
C LEU A 175 7.90 -8.92 11.71
N ILE A 176 8.08 -8.27 10.54
CA ILE A 176 9.40 -7.83 10.08
C ILE A 176 10.03 -6.79 11.04
N PHE A 177 9.19 -5.97 11.66
CA PHE A 177 9.63 -4.92 12.59
C PHE A 177 9.29 -5.22 14.06
N ALA A 178 9.02 -6.49 14.42
CA ALA A 178 8.63 -6.86 15.78
C ALA A 178 9.62 -6.40 16.85
N ASP A 179 10.92 -6.44 16.55
CA ASP A 179 11.99 -6.03 17.47
C ASP A 179 12.55 -4.63 17.17
N ASP A 180 11.88 -3.82 16.35
CA ASP A 180 12.37 -2.49 15.92
C ASP A 180 11.42 -1.36 16.33
N GLU A 181 11.70 -0.74 17.48
CA GLU A 181 10.90 0.36 18.03
C GLU A 181 10.99 1.67 17.21
N SER A 182 11.88 1.74 16.22
CA SER A 182 11.98 2.89 15.32
C SER A 182 10.96 2.85 14.16
N VAL A 183 10.25 1.74 14.00
CA VAL A 183 9.15 1.60 13.05
C VAL A 183 7.86 1.37 13.81
N PHE A 184 6.90 2.25 13.64
CA PHE A 184 5.58 2.09 14.21
C PHE A 184 4.65 1.42 13.19
N THR A 185 4.02 0.33 13.58
CA THR A 185 2.98 -0.36 12.80
C THR A 185 1.61 -0.06 13.41
N TYR A 186 0.79 0.68 12.67
CA TYR A 186 -0.60 0.97 13.02
C TYR A 186 -1.51 0.30 12.00
N SER A 187 -2.41 -0.57 12.45
CA SER A 187 -3.32 -1.32 11.58
C SER A 187 -4.74 -1.30 12.13
N ILE A 188 -5.73 -0.98 11.26
CA ILE A 188 -7.16 -1.17 11.54
C ILE A 188 -7.64 -2.35 10.70
N HIS A 189 -8.08 -3.42 11.35
CA HIS A 189 -8.39 -4.68 10.66
C HIS A 189 -9.52 -5.46 11.36
N ASN A 190 -10.00 -6.52 10.70
CA ASN A 190 -11.04 -7.38 11.25
C ASN A 190 -10.50 -8.39 12.28
N VAL A 191 -9.56 -9.23 11.87
CA VAL A 191 -9.01 -10.33 12.67
C VAL A 191 -7.49 -10.25 12.69
N PRO A 192 -6.85 -10.35 13.87
CA PRO A 192 -5.40 -10.37 13.94
C PRO A 192 -4.86 -11.71 13.39
N TRP A 193 -3.82 -11.62 12.56
CA TRP A 193 -3.10 -12.80 12.04
C TRP A 193 -1.85 -13.12 12.86
N CYS A 194 -1.38 -12.17 13.66
CA CYS A 194 -0.33 -12.36 14.65
C CYS A 194 -0.56 -11.40 15.82
N PHE A 195 0.20 -11.60 16.89
CA PHE A 195 0.23 -10.69 18.04
C PHE A 195 1.67 -10.24 18.25
N ILE A 196 1.89 -8.93 18.29
CA ILE A 196 3.20 -8.32 18.49
C ILE A 196 3.17 -7.50 19.79
N GLU A 197 4.00 -7.91 20.74
CA GLU A 197 4.17 -7.18 21.99
C GLU A 197 5.31 -6.17 21.87
N LYS A 198 5.03 -4.98 21.33
CA LYS A 198 5.95 -3.85 21.32
C LYS A 198 5.20 -2.52 21.51
N GLN A 199 5.91 -1.48 21.98
CA GLN A 199 5.28 -0.17 22.24
C GLN A 199 4.95 0.59 20.94
N SER A 200 5.71 0.35 19.86
CA SER A 200 5.48 0.95 18.56
C SER A 200 4.59 0.08 17.65
N ASN A 201 3.59 -0.59 18.23
CA ASN A 201 2.51 -1.28 17.54
C ASN A 201 1.15 -0.86 18.06
N GLU A 202 0.18 -0.70 17.17
CA GLU A 202 -1.22 -0.44 17.53
C GLU A 202 -2.13 -1.19 16.58
N ASP A 203 -2.76 -2.25 17.08
CA ASP A 203 -3.74 -3.06 16.36
C ASP A 203 -5.15 -2.69 16.84
N VAL A 204 -5.94 -2.11 15.94
CA VAL A 204 -7.31 -1.69 16.19
C VAL A 204 -8.27 -2.65 15.52
N MET A 205 -8.90 -3.51 16.30
CA MET A 205 -9.85 -4.49 15.77
C MET A 205 -11.22 -3.86 15.54
N LEU A 206 -11.77 -4.09 14.37
CA LEU A 206 -13.14 -3.71 14.01
C LEU A 206 -14.14 -4.82 14.38
N PRO A 207 -15.36 -4.47 14.74
CA PRO A 207 -16.42 -5.47 14.81
C PRO A 207 -16.71 -6.03 13.42
N PRO A 208 -17.21 -7.27 13.33
CA PRO A 208 -17.70 -7.81 12.06
C PRO A 208 -18.73 -6.87 11.42
N ARG A 209 -18.64 -6.66 10.12
CA ARG A 209 -19.54 -5.78 9.36
C ARG A 209 -19.54 -4.33 9.83
N ALA A 210 -18.38 -3.83 10.28
CA ALA A 210 -18.20 -2.45 10.69
C ALA A 210 -18.67 -1.47 9.59
N ASN A 211 -19.50 -0.51 9.97
CA ASN A 211 -19.99 0.55 9.09
C ASN A 211 -19.12 1.81 9.15
N ASP A 212 -19.48 2.85 8.38
CA ASP A 212 -18.74 4.12 8.33
C ASP A 212 -18.46 4.72 9.71
N ALA A 213 -19.48 4.76 10.58
CA ALA A 213 -19.35 5.39 11.89
C ALA A 213 -18.40 4.63 12.81
N GLU A 214 -18.46 3.29 12.79
CA GLU A 214 -17.58 2.43 13.59
C GLU A 214 -16.14 2.50 13.07
N TYR A 215 -15.96 2.41 11.75
CA TYR A 215 -14.65 2.48 11.12
C TYR A 215 -13.97 3.83 11.34
N LEU A 216 -14.67 4.93 11.01
CA LEU A 216 -14.15 6.27 11.16
C LEU A 216 -13.97 6.65 12.63
N GLY A 217 -14.85 6.20 13.50
CA GLY A 217 -14.73 6.41 14.95
C GLY A 217 -13.47 5.75 15.53
N ALA A 218 -13.16 4.52 15.10
CA ALA A 218 -11.94 3.82 15.48
C ALA A 218 -10.70 4.59 15.01
N LEU A 219 -10.65 4.98 13.74
CA LEU A 219 -9.55 5.74 13.17
C LEU A 219 -9.34 7.10 13.85
N GLN A 220 -10.41 7.86 14.03
CA GLN A 220 -10.36 9.22 14.58
C GLN A 220 -9.97 9.24 16.08
N SER A 221 -10.28 8.18 16.81
CA SER A 221 -9.94 8.07 18.23
C SER A 221 -8.51 7.59 18.49
N THR A 222 -7.88 6.85 17.54
CA THR A 222 -6.58 6.18 17.79
C THR A 222 -5.42 6.82 17.03
N LEU A 223 -5.55 7.11 15.73
CA LEU A 223 -4.43 7.63 14.93
C LEU A 223 -3.83 8.95 15.47
N PRO A 224 -4.60 9.95 15.94
CA PRO A 224 -4.01 11.18 16.47
C PRO A 224 -3.09 10.92 17.68
N ALA A 225 -3.47 10.01 18.59
CA ALA A 225 -2.65 9.65 19.75
C ALA A 225 -1.34 8.95 19.33
N VAL A 226 -1.37 8.11 18.27
CA VAL A 226 -0.16 7.51 17.71
C VAL A 226 0.76 8.60 17.15
N LEU A 227 0.24 9.56 16.39
CA LEU A 227 1.01 10.65 15.80
C LEU A 227 1.61 11.61 16.84
N GLU A 228 0.98 11.75 18.01
CA GLU A 228 1.50 12.55 19.13
C GLU A 228 2.67 11.85 19.83
N ARG A 229 2.53 10.54 20.12
CA ARG A 229 3.56 9.78 20.84
C ARG A 229 4.72 9.31 19.93
N PHE A 230 4.46 9.13 18.63
CA PHE A 230 5.45 8.70 17.67
C PHE A 230 5.58 9.73 16.55
N GLN A 231 6.68 10.45 16.52
CA GLN A 231 6.96 11.50 15.53
C GLN A 231 7.83 10.91 14.41
N PRO A 232 7.25 10.38 13.32
CA PRO A 232 8.00 9.77 12.23
C PRO A 232 8.60 10.82 11.28
N ASP A 233 9.71 10.47 10.64
CA ASP A 233 10.30 11.23 9.55
C ASP A 233 9.52 11.04 8.24
N LEU A 234 8.86 9.88 8.10
CA LEU A 234 8.10 9.48 6.93
C LEU A 234 6.96 8.55 7.35
N ALA A 235 5.78 8.72 6.75
CA ALA A 235 4.67 7.80 6.86
C ALA A 235 4.44 7.04 5.55
N PHE A 236 4.17 5.73 5.66
CA PHE A 236 3.62 4.90 4.59
C PHE A 236 2.13 4.73 4.86
N TYR A 237 1.31 5.10 3.89
CA TYR A 237 -0.13 4.92 3.98
C TYR A 237 -0.58 3.82 3.02
N LEU A 238 -1.05 2.70 3.56
CA LEU A 238 -1.62 1.59 2.83
C LEU A 238 -3.14 1.81 2.77
N ALA A 239 -3.60 2.29 1.62
CA ALA A 239 -4.96 2.77 1.42
C ALA A 239 -5.90 1.66 0.91
N GLY A 240 -5.81 0.44 1.45
CA GLY A 240 -6.62 -0.71 1.00
C GLY A 240 -8.10 -0.35 0.81
N SER A 241 -8.70 -0.82 -0.29
CA SER A 241 -10.12 -0.55 -0.58
C SER A 241 -11.06 -1.66 -0.12
N ASP A 242 -10.55 -2.67 0.53
CA ASP A 242 -11.29 -3.86 0.95
C ASP A 242 -12.24 -3.68 2.17
N PRO A 243 -12.22 -2.56 2.95
CA PRO A 243 -13.34 -2.26 3.83
C PRO A 243 -14.62 -1.85 3.09
N PHE A 244 -14.56 -1.68 1.74
CA PHE A 244 -15.69 -1.27 0.93
C PHE A 244 -16.83 -2.29 0.95
N ILE A 245 -18.07 -1.82 1.06
CA ILE A 245 -19.28 -2.66 1.15
C ILE A 245 -19.46 -3.63 -0.05
N GLU A 246 -18.90 -3.32 -1.22
CA GLU A 246 -18.93 -4.19 -2.41
C GLU A 246 -17.67 -5.06 -2.55
N ASP A 247 -16.76 -5.06 -1.55
CA ASP A 247 -15.58 -5.92 -1.59
C ASP A 247 -15.97 -7.40 -1.50
N THR A 248 -15.19 -8.26 -2.13
CA THR A 248 -15.51 -9.69 -2.24
C THR A 248 -14.77 -10.57 -1.24
N LEU A 249 -13.81 -10.01 -0.49
CA LEU A 249 -13.06 -10.71 0.58
C LEU A 249 -13.25 -10.08 1.95
N GLY A 250 -13.46 -8.75 2.01
CA GLY A 250 -13.84 -8.06 3.23
C GLY A 250 -15.33 -8.24 3.54
N ASP A 251 -15.71 -8.16 4.81
CA ASP A 251 -17.12 -8.15 5.23
C ASP A 251 -17.54 -6.82 5.88
N ALA A 252 -16.68 -5.80 5.85
CA ALA A 252 -17.04 -4.47 6.31
C ALA A 252 -18.12 -3.83 5.42
N LEU A 253 -18.82 -2.85 5.98
CA LEU A 253 -19.92 -2.15 5.31
C LEU A 253 -19.61 -0.67 5.12
N VAL A 254 -18.34 -0.35 4.80
CA VAL A 254 -17.92 1.03 4.60
C VAL A 254 -18.31 1.51 3.20
N SER A 255 -18.94 2.67 3.12
CA SER A 255 -19.37 3.27 1.86
C SER A 255 -18.20 3.90 1.08
N GLU A 256 -18.41 4.25 -0.21
CA GLU A 256 -17.42 5.04 -0.98
C GLU A 256 -17.11 6.38 -0.29
N GLU A 257 -18.11 7.03 0.27
CA GLU A 257 -17.99 8.28 1.00
C GLU A 257 -17.19 8.09 2.30
N GLY A 258 -17.47 7.02 3.04
CA GLY A 258 -16.74 6.67 4.26
C GLY A 258 -15.26 6.41 3.98
N LEU A 259 -14.92 5.69 2.91
CA LEU A 259 -13.54 5.47 2.52
C LEU A 259 -12.84 6.75 2.05
N LEU A 260 -13.53 7.62 1.34
CA LEU A 260 -12.96 8.92 0.97
C LEU A 260 -12.72 9.80 2.21
N GLU A 261 -13.62 9.78 3.18
CA GLU A 261 -13.44 10.50 4.46
C GLU A 261 -12.26 9.93 5.26
N ARG A 262 -12.10 8.61 5.31
CA ARG A 262 -10.92 7.93 5.86
C ARG A 262 -9.62 8.48 5.26
N ASP A 263 -9.53 8.50 3.93
CA ASP A 263 -8.34 8.90 3.19
C ASP A 263 -8.03 10.39 3.41
N ARG A 264 -9.08 11.22 3.43
CA ARG A 264 -8.98 12.66 3.76
C ARG A 264 -8.48 12.88 5.18
N PHE A 265 -9.00 12.12 6.13
CA PHE A 265 -8.61 12.22 7.52
C PHE A 265 -7.12 11.90 7.71
N VAL A 266 -6.65 10.74 7.24
CA VAL A 266 -5.23 10.34 7.32
C VAL A 266 -4.33 11.39 6.67
N THR A 267 -4.66 11.78 5.43
CA THR A 267 -3.89 12.78 4.69
C THR A 267 -3.80 14.10 5.45
N THR A 268 -4.92 14.57 6.00
CA THR A 268 -4.98 15.83 6.75
C THR A 268 -4.16 15.75 8.04
N GLN A 269 -4.24 14.63 8.77
CA GLN A 269 -3.50 14.40 10.01
C GLN A 269 -1.98 14.44 9.77
N LEU A 270 -1.50 13.78 8.72
CA LEU A 270 -0.08 13.76 8.39
C LEU A 270 0.40 15.12 7.85
N ARG A 271 -0.34 15.71 6.90
CA ARG A 271 0.04 17.02 6.33
C ARG A 271 0.06 18.16 7.36
N SER A 272 -0.89 18.21 8.27
CA SER A 272 -0.95 19.25 9.31
C SER A 272 0.26 19.20 10.26
N ARG A 273 0.89 18.03 10.37
CA ARG A 273 2.10 17.80 11.16
C ARG A 273 3.40 17.91 10.35
N GLY A 274 3.30 18.17 9.04
CA GLY A 274 4.45 18.27 8.15
C GLY A 274 5.13 16.92 7.86
N ILE A 275 4.45 15.80 8.11
CA ILE A 275 4.96 14.44 7.89
C ILE A 275 4.82 14.10 6.39
N PRO A 276 5.92 13.81 5.67
CA PRO A 276 5.86 13.30 4.31
C PRO A 276 5.14 11.96 4.23
N MET A 277 4.44 11.69 3.12
CA MET A 277 3.64 10.48 3.00
C MET A 277 3.85 9.78 1.66
N ALA A 278 4.22 8.50 1.71
CA ALA A 278 4.17 7.59 0.58
C ALA A 278 2.87 6.76 0.65
N VAL A 279 2.06 6.80 -0.41
CA VAL A 279 0.79 6.08 -0.48
C VAL A 279 0.95 4.87 -1.39
N ALA A 280 0.49 3.70 -0.94
CA ALA A 280 0.35 2.49 -1.74
C ALA A 280 -1.10 2.00 -1.72
N MET A 281 -1.53 1.30 -2.79
CA MET A 281 -2.92 0.89 -2.93
C MET A 281 -3.31 -0.25 -2.00
N ALA A 282 -2.40 -1.19 -1.70
CA ALA A 282 -2.67 -2.38 -0.87
C ALA A 282 -3.84 -3.25 -1.39
N GLY A 283 -4.63 -3.89 -0.53
CA GLY A 283 -5.74 -4.77 -0.88
C GLY A 283 -6.94 -4.06 -1.50
N GLY A 284 -7.91 -4.86 -1.88
CA GLY A 284 -9.15 -4.42 -2.54
C GLY A 284 -9.51 -5.36 -3.67
N TYR A 285 -10.70 -5.91 -3.61
CA TYR A 285 -11.12 -7.05 -4.39
C TYR A 285 -12.48 -6.78 -5.06
N GLY A 286 -12.69 -7.44 -6.18
CA GLY A 286 -13.89 -7.21 -6.96
C GLY A 286 -13.76 -6.10 -8.02
N PRO A 287 -14.75 -5.99 -8.92
CA PRO A 287 -14.64 -5.20 -10.16
C PRO A 287 -14.74 -3.69 -9.95
N THR A 288 -15.15 -3.23 -8.76
CA THR A 288 -15.40 -1.81 -8.44
C THR A 288 -14.34 -1.20 -7.52
N SER A 289 -13.42 -2.01 -6.97
CA SER A 289 -12.38 -1.58 -6.02
C SER A 289 -11.54 -0.38 -6.50
N TRP A 290 -11.25 -0.31 -7.81
CA TRP A 290 -10.51 0.79 -8.43
C TRP A 290 -11.18 2.16 -8.27
N ARG A 291 -12.52 2.22 -8.08
CA ARG A 291 -13.28 3.46 -7.91
C ARG A 291 -12.89 4.19 -6.62
N ILE A 292 -12.61 3.44 -5.57
CA ILE A 292 -12.19 3.99 -4.26
C ILE A 292 -10.87 4.76 -4.42
N TYR A 293 -9.88 4.15 -5.04
CA TYR A 293 -8.58 4.82 -5.30
C TYR A 293 -8.72 6.02 -6.23
N ARG A 294 -9.54 5.91 -7.29
CA ARG A 294 -9.84 7.05 -8.16
C ARG A 294 -10.42 8.22 -7.37
N ASN A 295 -11.36 7.98 -6.46
CA ASN A 295 -11.98 9.03 -5.65
C ASN A 295 -10.94 9.72 -4.76
N TYR A 296 -10.12 8.94 -4.08
CA TYR A 296 -9.06 9.46 -3.22
C TYR A 296 -8.02 10.27 -4.02
N PHE A 297 -7.48 9.71 -5.09
CA PHE A 297 -6.43 10.38 -5.87
C PHE A 297 -6.97 11.58 -6.64
N SER A 298 -8.23 11.56 -7.08
CA SER A 298 -8.89 12.75 -7.64
C SER A 298 -8.95 13.88 -6.62
N TRP A 299 -9.31 13.58 -5.38
CA TRP A 299 -9.32 14.58 -4.31
C TRP A 299 -7.90 15.08 -4.00
N LEU A 300 -6.89 14.21 -3.92
CA LEU A 300 -5.49 14.60 -3.70
C LEU A 300 -4.99 15.57 -4.77
N LEU A 301 -5.26 15.27 -6.05
CA LEU A 301 -4.85 16.11 -7.17
C LEU A 301 -5.61 17.44 -7.18
N GLY A 302 -6.90 17.45 -6.79
CA GLY A 302 -7.69 18.65 -6.61
C GLY A 302 -7.15 19.59 -5.54
N LEU A 303 -6.54 19.08 -4.47
CA LEU A 303 -5.87 19.92 -3.48
C LEU A 303 -4.71 20.75 -4.06
N GLY A 304 -4.08 20.28 -5.14
CA GLY A 304 -3.04 21.01 -5.87
C GLY A 304 -3.60 22.12 -6.77
N ALA A 305 -4.83 21.96 -7.27
CA ALA A 305 -5.45 22.86 -8.27
C ALA A 305 -6.11 24.10 -7.66
N GLU A 306 -6.56 24.05 -6.40
CA GLU A 306 -7.32 25.17 -5.77
C GLU A 306 -6.50 26.45 -5.53
N LYS A 307 -5.22 26.53 -5.95
CA LYS A 307 -4.35 27.70 -5.76
C LYS A 307 -3.72 28.28 -7.03
N VAL A 308 -4.22 27.93 -8.21
CA VAL A 308 -3.74 28.51 -9.50
C VAL A 308 -4.78 29.48 -10.10
N SER A 309 -5.85 29.78 -9.40
CA SER A 309 -6.85 30.76 -9.82
C SER A 309 -6.75 32.07 -9.06
#